data_71ad5533b5d8d1ddc4ff549356884128
#
_entry.id   71ad5533b5d8d1ddc4ff549356884128
#
_cell.length_a   1.000
_cell.length_b   1.000
_cell.length_c   1.000
_cell.angle_alpha   90.00
_cell.angle_beta   90.00
_cell.angle_gamma   90.00
#
_symmetry.space_group_name_H-M   'P 1'
#
loop_
_entity.id
_entity.type
_entity.pdbx_description
1 polymer ?
#
loop_
_entity_poly.entity_id
_entity_poly.type
_entity_poly.pdbx_seq_one_letter_code
_entity_poly.pdbx_strand_id
1 'polypeptide(L)'
;DLFGEKETTKIMVKKFYIETYGCQMNVADSEVVAAILTAAGFEHTTDKNEADVILVNTCSVRENAEQRVRGRVQGFSEIRKRNPHLLVGVMGCMAERLGAKLFEEEKNVNIVVGPDAYMDLPLLIEQAAQGKKAINIELSTTETYKDICPSRIDETAISGFVSIMRGCNNFCKIGRAS
;
A
#
# COMPACT_ATOMS: atom_id res chain seq x y z
N ASP A 1 32.65 -0.82 38.23
CA ASP A 1 32.57 -1.61 37.01
C ASP A 1 31.36 -1.16 36.20
N LEU A 2 31.69 -0.28 35.23
CA LEU A 2 30.74 0.36 34.34
C LEU A 2 30.76 -0.39 33.02
N PHE A 3 30.00 -1.44 32.89
CA PHE A 3 29.63 -1.97 31.59
C PHE A 3 28.09 -1.95 31.50
N GLY A 4 27.59 -0.81 31.05
CA GLY A 4 26.22 -0.70 30.58
C GLY A 4 26.00 -1.69 29.43
N GLU A 5 25.16 -2.67 29.67
CA GLU A 5 24.62 -3.52 28.63
C GLU A 5 23.93 -2.61 27.61
N LYS A 6 24.57 -2.47 26.44
CA LYS A 6 23.87 -1.97 25.26
C LYS A 6 22.78 -2.99 24.95
N GLU A 7 21.54 -2.67 25.33
CA GLU A 7 20.39 -3.30 24.74
C GLU A 7 20.53 -3.23 23.23
N THR A 8 20.92 -4.34 22.65
CA THR A 8 20.87 -4.54 21.21
C THR A 8 19.40 -4.52 20.86
N THR A 9 18.88 -3.37 20.47
CA THR A 9 17.54 -3.23 19.91
C THR A 9 17.51 -4.17 18.72
N LYS A 10 16.96 -5.37 18.92
CA LYS A 10 16.70 -6.34 17.87
C LYS A 10 15.79 -5.60 16.90
N ILE A 11 16.35 -5.19 15.76
CA ILE A 11 15.58 -4.60 14.67
C ILE A 11 14.62 -5.70 14.23
N MET A 12 13.41 -5.65 14.75
CA MET A 12 12.36 -6.57 14.30
C MET A 12 12.03 -6.13 12.89
N VAL A 13 12.44 -6.95 11.91
CA VAL A 13 12.09 -6.77 10.52
C VAL A 13 10.56 -6.83 10.44
N LYS A 14 9.95 -5.72 10.05
CA LYS A 14 8.49 -5.64 9.90
C LYS A 14 8.08 -6.39 8.64
N LYS A 15 7.08 -7.25 8.78
CA LYS A 15 6.51 -7.99 7.65
C LYS A 15 5.35 -7.21 7.04
N PHE A 16 5.30 -7.18 5.71
CA PHE A 16 4.18 -6.60 4.99
C PHE A 16 3.46 -7.63 4.10
N TYR A 17 2.17 -7.46 3.98
CA TYR A 17 1.29 -8.23 3.10
C TYR A 17 0.53 -7.29 2.18
N ILE A 18 0.43 -7.62 0.89
CA ILE A 18 -0.30 -6.83 -0.09
C ILE A 18 -1.46 -7.64 -0.65
N GLU A 19 -2.65 -7.07 -0.60
CA GLU A 19 -3.86 -7.61 -1.20
C GLU A 19 -4.27 -6.72 -2.38
N THR A 20 -4.32 -7.28 -3.58
CA THR A 20 -4.55 -6.50 -4.80
C THR A 20 -5.93 -6.77 -5.36
N TYR A 21 -6.71 -5.71 -5.57
CA TYR A 21 -8.01 -5.71 -6.20
C TYR A 21 -8.03 -4.73 -7.36
N GLY A 22 -8.42 -5.18 -8.54
CA GLY A 22 -8.57 -4.30 -9.69
C GLY A 22 -8.03 -4.89 -10.98
N CYS A 23 -7.36 -4.07 -11.76
CA CYS A 23 -6.83 -4.43 -13.08
C CYS A 23 -5.33 -4.77 -13.02
N GLN A 24 -4.77 -5.06 -14.17
CA GLN A 24 -3.34 -5.38 -14.33
C GLN A 24 -2.41 -4.26 -13.85
N MET A 25 -2.84 -2.99 -13.95
CA MET A 25 -2.07 -1.86 -13.40
C MET A 25 -1.93 -1.95 -11.89
N ASN A 26 -2.97 -2.40 -11.18
CA ASN A 26 -2.88 -2.59 -9.73
C ASN A 26 -1.88 -3.69 -9.36
N VAL A 27 -1.76 -4.74 -10.19
CA VAL A 27 -0.73 -5.78 -9.97
C VAL A 27 0.65 -5.18 -10.12
N ALA A 28 0.91 -4.45 -11.22
CA ALA A 28 2.19 -3.78 -11.44
C ALA A 28 2.52 -2.79 -10.30
N ASP A 29 1.55 -2.03 -9.83
CA ASP A 29 1.71 -1.10 -8.70
C ASP A 29 2.07 -1.84 -7.41
N SER A 30 1.44 -2.98 -7.16
CA SER A 30 1.75 -3.80 -5.98
C SER A 30 3.18 -4.35 -6.02
N GLU A 31 3.68 -4.73 -7.20
CA GLU A 31 5.07 -5.16 -7.39
C GLU A 31 6.07 -4.01 -7.18
N VAL A 32 5.73 -2.79 -7.60
CA VAL A 32 6.52 -1.58 -7.32
C VAL A 32 6.56 -1.30 -5.82
N VAL A 33 5.42 -1.35 -5.16
CA VAL A 33 5.32 -1.16 -3.70
C VAL A 33 6.12 -2.22 -2.95
N ALA A 34 6.05 -3.47 -3.38
CA ALA A 34 6.85 -4.54 -2.78
C ALA A 34 8.35 -4.26 -2.89
N ALA A 35 8.81 -3.77 -4.06
CA ALA A 35 10.20 -3.38 -4.25
C ALA A 35 10.62 -2.23 -3.32
N ILE A 36 9.79 -1.19 -3.20
CA ILE A 36 10.03 -0.03 -2.33
C ILE A 36 10.17 -0.46 -0.88
N LEU A 37 9.23 -1.27 -0.38
CA LEU A 37 9.23 -1.72 1.00
C LEU A 37 10.39 -2.67 1.30
N THR A 38 10.71 -3.58 0.38
CA THR A 38 11.85 -4.48 0.52
C THR A 38 13.17 -3.70 0.56
N ALA A 39 13.33 -2.69 -0.30
CA ALA A 39 14.48 -1.79 -0.27
C ALA A 39 14.59 -0.99 1.04
N ALA A 40 13.46 -0.70 1.69
CA ALA A 40 13.40 -0.04 2.99
C ALA A 40 13.61 -1.01 4.18
N GLY A 41 13.86 -2.31 3.93
CA GLY A 41 14.15 -3.30 4.96
C GLY A 41 12.93 -4.05 5.51
N PHE A 42 11.78 -3.96 4.86
CA PHE A 42 10.61 -4.75 5.19
C PHE A 42 10.67 -6.13 4.50
N GLU A 43 10.08 -7.14 5.09
CA GLU A 43 9.97 -8.48 4.54
C GLU A 43 8.56 -8.75 4.01
N HIS A 44 8.47 -9.24 2.77
CA HIS A 44 7.18 -9.64 2.19
C HIS A 44 6.73 -10.98 2.79
N THR A 45 5.46 -11.07 3.19
CA THR A 45 4.83 -12.32 3.62
C THR A 45 3.58 -12.63 2.79
N THR A 46 3.33 -13.90 2.58
CA THR A 46 2.10 -14.40 1.93
C THR A 46 1.00 -14.70 2.95
N ASP A 47 1.33 -14.73 4.26
CA ASP A 47 0.35 -14.91 5.32
C ASP A 47 0.03 -13.56 5.99
N LYS A 48 -1.20 -13.10 5.78
CA LYS A 48 -1.72 -11.88 6.39
C LYS A 48 -1.71 -11.89 7.92
N ASN A 49 -1.72 -13.07 8.54
CA ASN A 49 -1.73 -13.20 10.01
C ASN A 49 -0.35 -12.93 10.62
N GLU A 50 0.71 -13.05 9.83
CA GLU A 50 2.07 -12.73 10.24
C GLU A 50 2.48 -11.30 9.93
N ALA A 51 1.64 -10.56 9.20
CA ALA A 51 1.96 -9.22 8.76
C ALA A 51 1.85 -8.19 9.90
N ASP A 52 2.79 -7.27 9.94
CA ASP A 52 2.73 -6.05 10.75
C ASP A 52 2.04 -4.91 10.00
N VAL A 53 2.09 -4.98 8.67
CA VAL A 53 1.47 -4.01 7.76
C VAL A 53 0.69 -4.76 6.69
N ILE A 54 -0.60 -4.47 6.56
CA ILE A 54 -1.44 -4.96 5.46
C ILE A 54 -1.78 -3.79 4.56
N LEU A 55 -1.45 -3.91 3.28
CA LEU A 55 -1.77 -2.93 2.25
C LEU A 55 -2.82 -3.49 1.30
N VAL A 56 -3.89 -2.74 1.09
CA VAL A 56 -4.95 -3.07 0.14
C VAL A 56 -4.84 -2.14 -1.07
N ASN A 57 -4.44 -2.70 -2.19
CA ASN A 57 -4.38 -1.98 -3.47
C ASN A 57 -5.69 -2.14 -4.21
N THR A 58 -6.29 -1.04 -4.61
CA THR A 58 -7.64 -1.04 -5.15
C THR A 58 -7.86 -0.03 -6.26
N CYS A 59 -8.70 -0.42 -7.21
CA CYS A 59 -9.16 0.40 -8.32
C CYS A 59 -10.45 1.15 -7.95
N SER A 60 -10.64 2.33 -8.53
CA SER A 60 -11.82 3.18 -8.30
C SER A 60 -12.95 2.98 -9.31
N VAL A 61 -12.79 2.07 -10.28
CA VAL A 61 -13.66 2.02 -11.49
C VAL A 61 -15.02 1.36 -11.25
N ARG A 62 -15.21 0.63 -10.14
CA ARG A 62 -16.46 -0.11 -9.88
C ARG A 62 -16.92 0.08 -8.44
N GLU A 63 -18.14 0.53 -8.23
CA GLU A 63 -18.77 0.65 -6.88
C GLU A 63 -18.70 -0.65 -6.08
N ASN A 64 -18.86 -1.80 -6.72
CA ASN A 64 -18.75 -3.11 -6.07
C ASN A 64 -17.32 -3.40 -5.54
N ALA A 65 -16.28 -2.79 -6.13
CA ALA A 65 -14.91 -2.95 -5.64
C ALA A 65 -14.70 -2.21 -4.32
N GLU A 66 -15.31 -1.03 -4.18
CA GLU A 66 -15.25 -0.24 -2.96
C GLU A 66 -15.89 -0.97 -1.76
N GLN A 67 -17.09 -1.53 -1.95
CA GLN A 67 -17.76 -2.29 -0.90
C GLN A 67 -16.96 -3.52 -0.47
N ARG A 68 -16.32 -4.22 -1.42
CA ARG A 68 -15.43 -5.36 -1.12
C ARG A 68 -14.24 -4.95 -0.28
N VAL A 69 -13.61 -3.83 -0.62
CA VAL A 69 -12.46 -3.29 0.13
C VAL A 69 -12.88 -2.92 1.55
N ARG A 70 -14.03 -2.25 1.72
CA ARG A 70 -14.56 -1.91 3.03
C ARG A 70 -14.81 -3.14 3.90
N GLY A 71 -15.51 -4.15 3.35
CA GLY A 71 -15.71 -5.41 4.06
C GLY A 71 -14.39 -6.12 4.41
N ARG A 72 -13.39 -5.99 3.54
CA ARG A 72 -12.08 -6.58 3.78
C ARG A 72 -11.32 -5.88 4.90
N VAL A 73 -11.31 -4.55 4.88
CA VAL A 73 -10.70 -3.70 5.92
C VAL A 73 -11.34 -3.95 7.29
N GLN A 74 -12.66 -4.11 7.34
CA GLN A 74 -13.37 -4.48 8.56
C GLN A 74 -12.98 -5.87 9.05
N GLY A 75 -12.78 -6.83 8.14
CA GLY A 75 -12.32 -8.18 8.46
C GLY A 75 -10.93 -8.23 9.11
N PHE A 76 -10.06 -7.25 8.88
CA PHE A 76 -8.75 -7.17 9.53
C PHE A 76 -8.83 -6.83 11.02
N SER A 77 -9.98 -6.44 11.53
CA SER A 77 -10.22 -6.25 12.95
C SER A 77 -9.94 -7.53 13.76
N GLU A 78 -10.21 -8.70 13.20
CA GLU A 78 -9.92 -9.99 13.86
C GLU A 78 -8.41 -10.25 13.97
N ILE A 79 -7.65 -9.88 12.93
CA ILE A 79 -6.18 -10.00 12.97
C ILE A 79 -5.62 -8.98 13.97
N ARG A 80 -6.19 -7.78 14.04
CA ARG A 80 -5.78 -6.75 15.00
C ARG A 80 -6.01 -7.16 16.47
N LYS A 81 -6.99 -7.99 16.76
CA LYS A 81 -7.18 -8.55 18.12
C LYS A 81 -5.98 -9.40 18.56
N ARG A 82 -5.32 -10.08 17.61
CA ARG A 82 -4.13 -10.90 17.85
C ARG A 82 -2.84 -10.09 17.76
N ASN A 83 -2.78 -9.13 16.86
CA ASN A 83 -1.67 -8.19 16.68
C ASN A 83 -2.17 -6.74 16.81
N PRO A 84 -2.17 -6.16 18.03
CA PRO A 84 -2.66 -4.80 18.27
C PRO A 84 -1.86 -3.71 17.53
N HIS A 85 -0.64 -4.01 17.10
CA HIS A 85 0.23 -3.10 16.36
C HIS A 85 0.06 -3.18 14.85
N LEU A 86 -0.86 -4.02 14.36
CA LEU A 86 -1.16 -4.14 12.95
C LEU A 86 -1.56 -2.79 12.35
N LEU A 87 -0.88 -2.41 11.28
CA LEU A 87 -1.20 -1.25 10.46
C LEU A 87 -1.93 -1.70 9.20
N VAL A 88 -3.00 -1.00 8.87
CA VAL A 88 -3.78 -1.24 7.65
C VAL A 88 -3.71 -0.01 6.77
N GLY A 89 -3.26 -0.20 5.53
CA GLY A 89 -3.17 0.85 4.52
C GLY A 89 -4.09 0.55 3.34
N VAL A 90 -4.68 1.60 2.79
CA VAL A 90 -5.38 1.56 1.50
C VAL A 90 -4.58 2.36 0.49
N MET A 91 -4.33 1.78 -0.67
CA MET A 91 -3.51 2.38 -1.72
C MET A 91 -4.19 2.30 -3.09
N GLY A 92 -3.71 3.08 -4.04
CA GLY A 92 -4.23 3.11 -5.40
C GLY A 92 -5.29 4.16 -5.65
N CYS A 93 -6.02 4.03 -6.77
CA CYS A 93 -6.96 5.05 -7.24
C CYS A 93 -8.13 5.33 -6.26
N MET A 94 -8.56 4.34 -5.50
CA MET A 94 -9.61 4.53 -4.49
C MET A 94 -9.08 5.40 -3.33
N ALA A 95 -7.85 5.16 -2.92
CA ALA A 95 -7.20 5.96 -1.87
C ALA A 95 -7.07 7.42 -2.29
N GLU A 96 -6.66 7.67 -3.54
CA GLU A 96 -6.59 9.02 -4.11
C GLU A 96 -7.97 9.70 -4.14
N ARG A 97 -9.00 9.00 -4.61
CA ARG A 97 -10.36 9.55 -4.75
C ARG A 97 -11.04 9.86 -3.41
N LEU A 98 -10.90 8.98 -2.43
CA LEU A 98 -11.57 9.12 -1.13
C LEU A 98 -10.74 9.92 -0.14
N GLY A 99 -9.41 9.85 -0.23
CA GLY A 99 -8.51 10.60 0.61
C GLY A 99 -8.79 10.42 2.11
N ALA A 100 -8.82 11.53 2.82
CA ALA A 100 -9.04 11.56 4.28
C ALA A 100 -10.41 10.98 4.72
N LYS A 101 -11.42 10.96 3.84
CA LYS A 101 -12.74 10.37 4.16
C LYS A 101 -12.63 8.89 4.53
N LEU A 102 -11.65 8.17 3.99
CA LEU A 102 -11.40 6.78 4.35
C LEU A 102 -11.15 6.59 5.85
N PHE A 103 -10.51 7.55 6.52
CA PHE A 103 -10.28 7.47 7.96
C PHE A 103 -11.54 7.71 8.79
N GLU A 104 -12.49 8.49 8.26
CA GLU A 104 -13.77 8.76 8.92
C GLU A 104 -14.70 7.56 8.81
N GLU A 105 -14.73 6.96 7.62
CA GLU A 105 -15.61 5.84 7.30
C GLU A 105 -15.07 4.49 7.80
N GLU A 106 -13.73 4.30 7.77
CA GLU A 106 -13.05 3.06 8.14
C GLU A 106 -12.00 3.32 9.23
N LYS A 107 -12.40 3.20 10.48
CA LYS A 107 -11.53 3.45 11.65
C LYS A 107 -10.29 2.56 11.69
N ASN A 108 -10.37 1.38 11.06
CA ASN A 108 -9.27 0.42 10.99
C ASN A 108 -8.14 0.87 10.05
N VAL A 109 -8.38 1.83 9.15
CA VAL A 109 -7.36 2.35 8.23
C VAL A 109 -6.42 3.30 8.96
N ASN A 110 -5.12 3.06 8.81
CA ASN A 110 -4.05 3.88 9.38
C ASN A 110 -3.32 4.69 8.32
N ILE A 111 -3.25 4.16 7.08
CA ILE A 111 -2.47 4.72 5.97
C ILE A 111 -3.36 4.84 4.75
N VAL A 112 -3.28 5.99 4.06
CA VAL A 112 -3.94 6.24 2.77
C VAL A 112 -2.90 6.80 1.82
N VAL A 113 -2.66 6.13 0.70
CA VAL A 113 -1.63 6.54 -0.25
C VAL A 113 -2.11 6.45 -1.69
N GLY A 114 -1.95 7.54 -2.43
CA GLY A 114 -2.26 7.61 -3.86
C GLY A 114 -1.19 6.94 -4.73
N PRO A 115 -1.51 6.69 -6.01
CA PRO A 115 -0.62 5.96 -6.93
C PRO A 115 0.73 6.64 -7.15
N ASP A 116 0.81 7.95 -7.04
CA ASP A 116 2.03 8.71 -7.28
C ASP A 116 2.89 8.92 -6.03
N ALA A 117 2.41 8.46 -4.86
CA ALA A 117 3.05 8.68 -3.57
C ALA A 117 3.62 7.40 -2.92
N TYR A 118 3.77 6.31 -3.67
CA TYR A 118 4.24 5.03 -3.11
C TYR A 118 5.65 5.08 -2.54
N MET A 119 6.50 5.98 -3.03
CA MET A 119 7.84 6.19 -2.49
C MET A 119 7.84 6.62 -1.02
N ASP A 120 6.77 7.28 -0.58
CA ASP A 120 6.64 7.76 0.80
C ASP A 120 6.09 6.69 1.76
N LEU A 121 5.71 5.51 1.25
CA LEU A 121 5.14 4.44 2.08
C LEU A 121 5.98 4.08 3.31
N PRO A 122 7.31 3.93 3.24
CA PRO A 122 8.10 3.64 4.44
C PRO A 122 7.91 4.71 5.52
N LEU A 123 7.93 5.99 5.14
CA LEU A 123 7.72 7.11 6.05
C LEU A 123 6.29 7.13 6.61
N LEU A 124 5.29 6.88 5.77
CA LEU A 124 3.89 6.81 6.19
C LEU A 124 3.65 5.66 7.18
N ILE A 125 4.31 4.52 6.99
CA ILE A 125 4.27 3.38 7.93
C ILE A 125 4.88 3.78 9.28
N GLU A 126 5.99 4.49 9.30
CA GLU A 126 6.61 4.98 10.53
C GLU A 126 5.70 5.98 11.27
N GLN A 127 5.08 6.91 10.56
CA GLN A 127 4.12 7.85 11.14
C GLN A 127 2.90 7.13 11.72
N ALA A 128 2.38 6.13 11.01
CA ALA A 128 1.26 5.32 11.47
C ALA A 128 1.62 4.47 12.71
N ALA A 129 2.85 3.96 12.78
CA ALA A 129 3.36 3.23 13.94
C ALA A 129 3.43 4.09 15.21
N GLN A 130 3.55 5.41 15.05
CA GLN A 130 3.46 6.40 16.14
C GLN A 130 2.02 6.74 16.54
N GLY A 131 1.02 6.05 15.98
CA GLY A 131 -0.40 6.27 16.25
C GLY A 131 -1.04 7.42 15.45
N LYS A 132 -0.35 7.97 14.47
CA LYS A 132 -0.89 9.02 13.58
C LYS A 132 -1.63 8.41 12.41
N LYS A 133 -2.63 9.11 11.89
CA LYS A 133 -3.20 8.79 10.58
C LYS A 133 -2.29 9.38 9.50
N ALA A 134 -1.75 8.53 8.63
CA ALA A 134 -0.77 8.92 7.62
C ALA A 134 -1.41 8.92 6.23
N ILE A 135 -1.32 10.03 5.51
CA ILE A 135 -1.91 10.20 4.18
C ILE A 135 -0.95 10.94 3.26
N ASN A 136 -0.79 10.42 2.04
CA ASN A 136 -0.25 11.16 0.91
C ASN A 136 -0.99 10.74 -0.37
N ILE A 137 -1.68 11.69 -0.99
CA ILE A 137 -2.45 11.52 -2.23
C ILE A 137 -2.06 12.58 -3.27
N GLU A 138 -0.88 13.17 -3.13
CA GLU A 138 -0.39 14.16 -4.07
C GLU A 138 -0.13 13.53 -5.44
N LEU A 139 -0.59 14.22 -6.49
CA LEU A 139 -0.32 13.82 -7.86
C LEU A 139 1.05 14.34 -8.30
N SER A 140 1.87 13.47 -8.82
CA SER A 140 3.16 13.85 -9.42
C SER A 140 2.99 14.15 -10.90
N THR A 141 3.65 15.22 -11.36
CA THR A 141 3.75 15.56 -12.78
C THR A 141 4.94 14.89 -13.46
N THR A 142 5.79 14.19 -12.70
CA THR A 142 6.97 13.49 -13.17
C THR A 142 6.84 11.99 -13.01
N GLU A 143 7.57 11.20 -13.81
CA GLU A 143 7.65 9.74 -13.64
C GLU A 143 8.29 9.39 -12.31
N THR A 144 7.47 8.91 -11.38
CA THR A 144 7.86 8.71 -9.97
C THR A 144 8.62 7.39 -9.75
N TYR A 145 8.49 6.41 -10.67
CA TYR A 145 8.97 5.04 -10.46
C TYR A 145 9.92 4.55 -11.55
N LYS A 146 10.53 5.45 -12.31
CA LYS A 146 11.37 5.15 -13.47
C LYS A 146 12.55 4.22 -13.15
N ASP A 147 13.12 4.37 -11.97
CA ASP A 147 14.34 3.65 -11.57
C ASP A 147 14.05 2.46 -10.63
N ILE A 148 12.77 2.14 -10.41
CA ILE A 148 12.39 1.02 -9.55
C ILE A 148 12.17 -0.23 -10.39
N CYS A 149 12.97 -1.26 -10.11
CA CYS A 149 12.74 -2.58 -10.66
C CYS A 149 11.65 -3.27 -9.82
N PRO A 150 10.46 -3.58 -10.38
CA PRO A 150 9.39 -4.23 -9.65
C PRO A 150 9.83 -5.59 -9.09
N SER A 151 9.44 -5.87 -7.84
CA SER A 151 9.63 -7.19 -7.23
C SER A 151 8.40 -8.04 -7.46
N ARG A 152 8.59 -9.24 -8.01
CA ARG A 152 7.48 -10.17 -8.20
C ARG A 152 6.91 -10.63 -6.86
N ILE A 153 5.61 -10.44 -6.68
CA ILE A 153 4.88 -10.94 -5.52
C ILE A 153 4.53 -12.41 -5.70
N ASP A 154 4.24 -12.82 -6.94
CA ASP A 154 3.99 -14.21 -7.32
C ASP A 154 5.17 -14.75 -8.11
N GLU A 155 6.01 -15.53 -7.46
CA GLU A 155 7.20 -16.16 -8.07
C GLU A 155 6.84 -17.22 -9.11
N THR A 156 5.59 -17.71 -9.12
CA THR A 156 5.11 -18.73 -10.06
C THR A 156 4.56 -18.11 -11.35
N ALA A 157 4.34 -16.82 -11.38
CA ALA A 157 3.80 -16.14 -12.56
C ALA A 157 4.79 -16.15 -13.72
N ILE A 158 4.35 -16.68 -14.88
CA ILE A 158 5.12 -16.74 -16.12
C ILE A 158 5.18 -15.38 -16.83
N SER A 159 4.21 -14.51 -16.56
CA SER A 159 4.07 -13.16 -17.16
C SER A 159 4.18 -12.08 -16.10
N GLY A 160 4.66 -10.91 -16.50
CA GLY A 160 4.71 -9.71 -15.66
C GLY A 160 4.12 -8.51 -16.40
N PHE A 161 3.66 -7.52 -15.65
CA PHE A 161 3.13 -6.29 -16.23
C PHE A 161 4.12 -5.16 -15.97
N VAL A 162 4.39 -4.39 -17.03
CA VAL A 162 5.23 -3.20 -16.94
C VAL A 162 4.36 -1.99 -17.27
N SER A 163 4.29 -1.05 -16.33
CA SER A 163 3.63 0.22 -16.58
C SER A 163 4.54 1.10 -17.44
N ILE A 164 4.11 1.38 -18.66
CA ILE A 164 4.88 2.22 -19.60
C ILE A 164 4.44 3.67 -19.59
N MET A 165 3.27 3.98 -19.02
CA MET A 165 2.73 5.34 -18.92
C MET A 165 1.66 5.42 -17.84
N ARG A 166 1.63 6.53 -17.10
CA ARG A 166 0.57 6.86 -16.15
C ARG A 166 -0.13 8.14 -16.61
N GLY A 167 -1.44 8.03 -16.81
CA GLY A 167 -2.27 9.13 -17.27
C GLY A 167 -2.03 9.49 -18.72
N CYS A 168 -2.77 10.48 -19.19
CA CYS A 168 -2.69 11.04 -20.52
C CYS A 168 -3.16 12.48 -20.52
N ASN A 169 -2.35 13.39 -21.02
CA ASN A 169 -2.70 14.82 -21.13
C ASN A 169 -3.42 15.15 -22.45
N ASN A 170 -3.68 14.16 -23.31
CA ASN A 170 -4.38 14.36 -24.56
C ASN A 170 -5.89 14.39 -24.33
N PHE A 171 -6.53 15.45 -24.82
CA PHE A 171 -7.99 15.56 -24.83
C PHE A 171 -8.57 14.81 -26.04
N CYS A 172 -8.87 13.53 -25.85
CA CYS A 172 -9.51 12.73 -26.89
C CYS A 172 -11.02 12.97 -26.88
N LYS A 173 -11.62 13.11 -28.06
CA LYS A 173 -13.09 13.18 -28.23
C LYS A 173 -13.77 11.83 -27.98
N ILE A 174 -13.01 10.74 -28.01
CA ILE A 174 -13.48 9.37 -27.80
C ILE A 174 -12.85 8.87 -26.51
N GLY A 175 -13.64 8.50 -25.52
CA GLY A 175 -13.17 7.76 -24.35
C GLY A 175 -13.17 8.47 -22.99
N ARG A 176 -13.65 9.70 -22.89
CA ARG A 176 -14.14 10.19 -21.60
C ARG A 176 -15.63 9.86 -21.51
N ALA A 177 -15.95 8.69 -20.99
CA ALA A 177 -17.22 8.47 -20.37
C ALA A 177 -17.26 9.37 -19.12
N SER A 178 -18.12 10.38 -19.15
CA SER A 178 -18.50 11.22 -18.04
C SER A 178 -19.13 10.37 -16.94
#